data_1012d2e4264fcac8a9fd912f65dda7a2
#
_entry.id   1012d2e4264fcac8a9fd912f65dda7a2
#
_cell.length_a   1.000
_cell.length_b   1.000
_cell.length_c   1.000
_cell.angle_alpha   90.00
_cell.angle_beta   90.00
_cell.angle_gamma   90.00
#
_symmetry.space_group_name_H-M   'P 1'
#
loop_
_entity.id
_entity.type
_entity.pdbx_description
1 polymer ?
#
loop_
_entity_poly.entity_id
_entity_poly.type
_entity_poly.pdbx_seq_one_letter_code
_entity_poly.pdbx_strand_id
1 'polypeptide(L)' 'LNERWLVSVLEEGRNGGILHFEGLPSEAAQYIIGSLEGSMMMARSHGGMARFDAATRRLLADFGI' A
#
# COMPACT_ATOMS: atom_id res chain seq x y z
N LEU A 1 10.67 -0.04 -4.87
CA LEU A 1 10.08 -0.86 -3.81
C LEU A 1 10.12 -2.33 -4.22
N ASN A 2 10.66 -3.17 -3.37
CA ASN A 2 10.82 -4.59 -3.66
C ASN A 2 9.54 -5.35 -3.31
N GLU A 3 8.89 -5.89 -4.33
CA GLU A 3 7.62 -6.60 -4.13
C GLU A 3 7.80 -7.83 -3.24
N ARG A 4 8.86 -8.58 -3.44
CA ARG A 4 9.13 -9.79 -2.66
C ARG A 4 9.34 -9.48 -1.19
N TRP A 5 10.08 -8.41 -0.90
CA TRP A 5 10.27 -7.95 0.48
C TRP A 5 8.93 -7.52 1.09
N LEU A 6 8.12 -6.79 0.32
CA LEU A 6 6.83 -6.32 0.80
C LEU A 6 5.89 -7.48 1.11
N VAL A 7 5.91 -8.54 0.30
CA VAL A 7 5.14 -9.75 0.57
C VAL A 7 5.52 -10.33 1.94
N SER A 8 6.81 -10.42 2.23
CA SER A 8 7.29 -10.95 3.52
C SER A 8 6.81 -10.10 4.68
N VAL A 9 6.89 -8.77 4.55
CA VAL A 9 6.44 -7.84 5.58
C VAL A 9 4.93 -8.00 5.83
N LEU A 10 4.15 -8.13 4.75
CA LEU A 10 2.70 -8.29 4.87
C LEU A 10 2.33 -9.60 5.54
N GLU A 11 3.02 -10.69 5.19
CA GLU A 11 2.79 -11.98 5.83
C GLU A 11 3.08 -11.93 7.33
N GLU A 12 4.23 -11.37 7.70
CA GLU A 12 4.60 -11.23 9.11
C GLU A 12 3.62 -10.35 9.87
N GLY A 13 3.22 -9.22 9.28
CA GLY A 13 2.28 -8.30 9.91
C GLY A 13 0.92 -8.94 10.14
N ARG A 14 0.43 -9.70 9.16
CA ARG A 14 -0.86 -10.40 9.29
C ARG A 14 -0.78 -11.51 10.31
N ASN A 15 0.27 -12.32 10.26
CA ASN A 15 0.44 -13.43 11.20
C ASN A 15 0.60 -12.95 12.63
N GLY A 16 1.22 -11.78 12.83
CA GLY A 16 1.39 -11.17 14.14
C GLY A 16 0.18 -10.37 14.62
N GLY A 17 -0.87 -10.27 13.81
CA GLY A 17 -2.09 -9.56 14.18
C GLY A 17 -1.98 -8.03 14.10
N ILE A 18 -0.91 -7.52 13.48
CA ILE A 18 -0.71 -6.08 13.34
C ILE A 18 -1.42 -5.55 12.10
N LEU A 19 -1.38 -6.32 10.99
CA LEU A 19 -2.03 -5.96 9.74
C LEU A 19 -3.25 -6.83 9.51
N HIS A 20 -4.28 -6.23 8.92
CA HIS A 20 -5.55 -6.91 8.64
C HIS A 20 -5.89 -6.74 7.17
N PHE A 21 -5.82 -7.83 6.42
CA PHE A 21 -6.21 -7.85 5.01
C PHE A 21 -6.57 -9.27 4.61
N GLU A 22 -7.35 -9.40 3.56
CA GLU A 22 -7.76 -10.68 3.01
C GLU A 22 -7.02 -10.96 1.71
N GLY A 23 -7.03 -12.21 1.28
CA GLY A 23 -6.43 -12.62 0.03
C GLY A 23 -4.94 -12.89 0.14
N LEU A 24 -4.30 -13.02 -1.01
CA LEU A 24 -2.89 -13.36 -1.09
C LEU A 24 -2.02 -12.15 -0.76
N PRO A 25 -0.96 -12.34 0.04
CA PRO A 25 -0.01 -11.25 0.30
C PRO A 25 0.60 -10.67 -0.98
N SER A 26 0.80 -11.50 -2.02
CA SER A 26 1.32 -11.01 -3.30
C SER A 26 0.37 -10.04 -3.98
N GLU A 27 -0.93 -10.29 -3.91
CA GLU A 27 -1.93 -9.37 -4.47
C GLU A 27 -1.99 -8.08 -3.66
N ALA A 28 -1.91 -8.19 -2.34
CA ALA A 28 -1.87 -7.01 -1.48
C ALA A 28 -0.65 -6.14 -1.78
N ALA A 29 0.51 -6.78 -1.99
CA ALA A 29 1.74 -6.07 -2.34
C ALA A 29 1.58 -5.33 -3.67
N GLN A 30 1.01 -5.99 -4.68
CA GLN A 30 0.78 -5.38 -5.99
C GLN A 30 -0.17 -4.18 -5.88
N TYR A 31 -1.20 -4.31 -5.07
CA TYR A 31 -2.15 -3.23 -4.83
C TYR A 31 -1.45 -2.01 -4.19
N ILE A 32 -0.63 -2.25 -3.18
CA ILE A 32 0.11 -1.18 -2.49
C ILE A 32 1.06 -0.48 -3.47
N ILE A 33 1.87 -1.24 -4.17
CA ILE A 33 2.87 -0.68 -5.10
C ILE A 33 2.18 0.10 -6.20
N GLY A 34 1.17 -0.49 -6.82
CA GLY A 34 0.43 0.17 -7.90
C GLY A 34 -0.26 1.44 -7.43
N SER A 35 -0.85 1.42 -6.23
CA SER A 35 -1.52 2.59 -5.68
C SER A 35 -0.55 3.73 -5.40
N LEU A 36 0.62 3.42 -4.84
CA LEU A 36 1.63 4.44 -4.55
C LEU A 36 2.22 5.01 -5.84
N GLU A 37 2.53 4.17 -6.81
CA GLU A 37 3.07 4.62 -8.09
C GLU A 37 2.06 5.50 -8.83
N GLY A 38 0.81 5.07 -8.90
CA GLY A 38 -0.25 5.84 -9.53
C GLY A 38 -0.49 7.17 -8.84
N SER A 39 -0.50 7.18 -7.50
CA SER A 39 -0.68 8.40 -6.72
C SER A 39 0.47 9.38 -6.92
N MET A 40 1.69 8.87 -7.05
CA MET A 40 2.85 9.71 -7.31
C MET A 40 2.77 10.34 -8.71
N MET A 41 2.35 9.58 -9.71
CA MET A 41 2.13 10.12 -11.05
C MET A 41 1.07 11.21 -11.04
N MET A 42 -0.02 11.00 -10.32
CA MET A 42 -1.09 12.00 -10.21
C MET A 42 -0.60 13.25 -9.49
N ALA A 43 0.21 13.10 -8.45
CA ALA A 43 0.79 14.25 -7.73
C ALA A 43 1.64 15.10 -8.66
N ARG A 44 2.46 14.47 -9.51
CA ARG A 44 3.29 15.19 -10.49
C ARG A 44 2.44 15.91 -11.52
N SER A 45 1.40 15.26 -12.01
CA SER A 45 0.54 15.79 -13.09
C SER A 45 -0.37 16.92 -12.60
N HIS A 46 -0.77 16.88 -11.34
CA HIS A 46 -1.76 17.80 -10.78
C HIS A 46 -1.18 18.76 -9.73
N GLY A 47 0.14 18.83 -9.67
CA GLY A 47 0.83 19.90 -8.94
C GLY A 47 0.72 19.86 -7.42
N GLY A 48 0.64 18.67 -6.80
CA GLY A 48 0.60 18.64 -5.36
C GLY A 48 0.60 17.25 -4.76
N MET A 49 0.90 17.20 -3.47
CA MET A 49 1.00 15.95 -2.72
C MET A 49 -0.32 15.53 -2.07
N ALA A 50 -1.36 16.36 -2.18
CA ALA A 50 -2.64 16.05 -1.53
C ALA A 50 -3.23 14.72 -1.96
N ARG A 51 -3.13 14.40 -3.25
CA ARG A 51 -3.63 13.13 -3.77
C ARG A 51 -2.83 11.95 -3.26
N PHE A 52 -1.51 12.12 -3.17
CA PHE A 52 -0.63 11.09 -2.63
C PHE A 52 -0.93 10.85 -1.15
N ASP A 53 -1.09 11.93 -0.38
CA ASP A 53 -1.42 11.84 1.04
C ASP A 53 -2.76 11.14 1.26
N ALA A 54 -3.77 11.46 0.45
CA ALA A 54 -5.08 10.84 0.55
C ALA A 54 -4.99 9.34 0.24
N ALA A 55 -4.24 8.95 -0.78
CA ALA A 55 -4.06 7.55 -1.14
C ALA A 55 -3.33 6.79 -0.04
N THR A 56 -2.32 7.41 0.56
CA THR A 56 -1.56 6.80 1.65
C THR A 56 -2.46 6.54 2.86
N ARG A 57 -3.29 7.51 3.23
CA ARG A 57 -4.24 7.34 4.35
C ARG A 57 -5.22 6.20 4.06
N ARG A 58 -5.70 6.12 2.83
CA ARG A 58 -6.63 5.05 2.43
C ARG A 58 -5.96 3.69 2.50
N LEU A 59 -4.72 3.60 2.04
CA LEU A 59 -3.96 2.34 2.12
C LEU A 59 -3.79 1.89 3.57
N LEU A 60 -3.42 2.80 4.45
CA LEU A 60 -3.27 2.47 5.87
C LEU A 60 -4.58 1.95 6.44
N ALA A 61 -5.69 2.60 6.14
CA ALA A 61 -7.00 2.17 6.59
C ALA A 61 -7.36 0.79 6.05
N ASP A 62 -7.05 0.51 4.78
CA ASP A 62 -7.35 -0.77 4.14
C ASP A 62 -6.61 -1.93 4.81
N PHE A 63 -5.49 -1.66 5.46
CA PHE A 63 -4.70 -2.68 6.15
C PHE A 63 -4.85 -2.63 7.67
N GLY A 64 -5.81 -1.88 8.16
CA GLY A 64 -6.16 -1.84 9.57
C GLY A 64 -5.25 -1.00 10.44
N ILE A 65 -4.60 -0.04 9.83
CA ILE A 65 -3.68 0.85 10.57
C ILE A 65 -4.33 2.18 10.88
#